data_d18ef3674603b1566ecce5b15bcd7c2f
#
_entry.id   d18ef3674603b1566ecce5b15bcd7c2f
#
_cell.length_a   1.000
_cell.length_b   1.000
_cell.length_c   1.000
_cell.angle_alpha   90.00
_cell.angle_beta   90.00
_cell.angle_gamma   90.00
#
_symmetry.space_group_name_H-M   'P 1'
#
loop_
_entity.id
_entity.type
_entity.pdbx_description
1 polymer ?
#
loop_
_entity_poly.entity_id
_entity_poly.type
_entity_poly.pdbx_seq_one_letter_code
_entity_poly.pdbx_strand_id
1 'polypeptide(L)'
;MKTLCYIVLFFGATTSLAQQTLEQVLLKYNKQSIPYISAEMLIDIKNDPTIVLLDSREKKEYEVSHIKGALYAGYEDFNLQEVSKNIKSIDTPIIVYCSLGVRSEDIAETLQKAGYTNIKNLYGGIFNWKNNNLPVVNRQQKPTDSVHVYSKKWGKWLTKGIKVNNK
;
A
#
# COMPACT_ATOMS: atom_id res chain seq x y z
N MET A 1 28.60 50.82 43.46
CA MET A 1 28.93 49.73 42.51
C MET A 1 27.63 49.08 42.13
N LYS A 2 27.16 49.23 40.85
CA LYS A 2 25.97 48.60 40.34
C LYS A 2 26.37 47.39 39.51
N THR A 3 26.07 46.19 40.00
CA THR A 3 26.34 44.94 39.32
C THR A 3 25.25 44.67 38.28
N LEU A 4 25.61 44.71 36.99
CA LEU A 4 24.72 44.45 35.88
C LEU A 4 24.70 42.95 35.61
N CYS A 5 23.59 42.26 35.92
CA CYS A 5 23.37 40.86 35.59
C CYS A 5 22.91 40.72 34.12
N TYR A 6 23.75 40.13 33.25
CA TYR A 6 23.35 39.77 31.91
C TYR A 6 22.64 38.40 31.93
N ILE A 7 21.36 38.40 31.60
CA ILE A 7 20.57 37.17 31.36
C ILE A 7 20.83 36.78 29.93
N VAL A 8 21.59 35.71 29.72
CA VAL A 8 21.78 35.09 28.38
C VAL A 8 20.60 34.14 28.14
N LEU A 9 19.65 34.57 27.31
CA LEU A 9 18.58 33.71 26.82
C LEU A 9 19.13 32.76 25.76
N PHE A 10 19.30 31.48 26.12
CA PHE A 10 19.60 30.39 25.17
C PHE A 10 18.33 30.05 24.37
N PHE A 11 18.23 30.56 23.18
CA PHE A 11 17.22 30.12 22.21
C PHE A 11 17.65 28.75 21.66
N GLY A 12 17.17 27.68 22.28
CA GLY A 12 17.35 26.31 21.77
C GLY A 12 16.52 26.15 20.49
N ALA A 13 17.17 26.16 19.32
CA ALA A 13 16.52 25.79 18.07
C ALA A 13 16.23 24.29 18.10
N THR A 14 14.98 23.91 18.40
CA THR A 14 14.48 22.55 18.23
C THR A 14 14.32 22.29 16.75
N THR A 15 15.29 21.61 16.11
CA THR A 15 15.13 21.08 14.77
C THR A 15 14.10 19.92 14.84
N SER A 16 12.85 20.21 14.55
CA SER A 16 11.84 19.20 14.32
C SER A 16 12.25 18.41 13.09
N LEU A 17 12.72 17.17 13.27
CA LEU A 17 12.92 16.23 12.18
C LEU A 17 11.53 15.94 11.59
N ALA A 18 11.18 16.64 10.52
CA ALA A 18 9.91 16.43 9.82
C ALA A 18 9.82 14.95 9.40
N GLN A 19 8.83 14.24 9.94
CA GLN A 19 8.59 12.85 9.57
C GLN A 19 8.19 12.79 8.09
N GLN A 20 8.89 11.95 7.31
CA GLN A 20 8.59 11.73 5.89
C GLN A 20 7.11 11.35 5.72
N THR A 21 6.41 12.00 4.79
CA THR A 21 5.01 11.68 4.47
C THR A 21 4.91 10.47 3.53
N LEU A 22 3.72 9.83 3.49
CA LEU A 22 3.47 8.74 2.53
C LEU A 22 3.64 9.22 1.08
N GLU A 23 3.17 10.41 0.76
CA GLU A 23 3.35 11.04 -0.54
C GLU A 23 4.84 11.16 -0.92
N GLN A 24 5.68 11.67 -0.02
CA GLN A 24 7.12 11.76 -0.24
C GLN A 24 7.77 10.39 -0.47
N VAL A 25 7.26 9.33 0.18
CA VAL A 25 7.72 7.97 -0.06
C VAL A 25 7.35 7.51 -1.46
N LEU A 26 6.09 7.69 -1.86
CA LEU A 26 5.63 7.30 -3.19
C LEU A 26 6.33 8.09 -4.28
N LEU A 27 6.51 9.41 -4.12
CA LEU A 27 7.30 10.24 -5.06
C LEU A 27 8.76 9.78 -5.18
N LYS A 28 9.33 9.26 -4.09
CA LYS A 28 10.72 8.78 -4.10
C LYS A 28 10.91 7.45 -4.80
N TYR A 29 9.95 6.53 -4.68
CA TYR A 29 10.12 5.14 -5.13
C TYR A 29 9.31 4.80 -6.38
N ASN A 30 8.27 5.56 -6.71
CA ASN A 30 7.41 5.35 -7.86
C ASN A 30 7.73 6.33 -8.99
N LYS A 31 7.47 5.91 -10.23
CA LYS A 31 7.60 6.75 -11.43
C LYS A 31 6.36 7.62 -11.68
N GLN A 32 5.30 7.39 -10.90
CA GLN A 32 3.98 8.03 -11.08
C GLN A 32 3.36 7.72 -12.47
N SER A 33 3.69 6.55 -13.02
CA SER A 33 3.25 6.11 -14.34
C SER A 33 1.82 5.55 -14.34
N ILE A 34 1.32 5.15 -13.17
CA ILE A 34 0.01 4.50 -12.98
C ILE A 34 -0.87 5.39 -12.10
N PRO A 35 -2.10 5.74 -12.54
CA PRO A 35 -3.00 6.56 -11.74
C PRO A 35 -3.38 5.87 -10.43
N TYR A 36 -3.51 6.67 -9.37
CA TYR A 36 -3.93 6.16 -8.07
C TYR A 36 -5.45 6.09 -7.92
N ILE A 37 -5.90 5.17 -7.08
CA ILE A 37 -7.24 5.13 -6.50
C ILE A 37 -7.12 5.18 -4.97
N SER A 38 -7.98 5.95 -4.30
CA SER A 38 -8.00 6.00 -2.84
C SER A 38 -8.72 4.79 -2.22
N ALA A 39 -8.49 4.56 -0.94
CA ALA A 39 -9.19 3.48 -0.21
C ALA A 39 -10.71 3.73 -0.14
N GLU A 40 -11.12 4.98 -0.01
CA GLU A 40 -12.52 5.42 0.02
C GLU A 40 -13.21 5.14 -1.33
N MET A 41 -12.56 5.49 -2.44
CA MET A 41 -13.12 5.19 -3.76
C MET A 41 -13.18 3.68 -4.02
N LEU A 42 -12.15 2.92 -3.58
CA LEU A 42 -12.13 1.48 -3.79
C LEU A 42 -13.21 0.76 -2.99
N ILE A 43 -13.49 1.15 -1.73
CA ILE A 43 -14.50 0.47 -0.91
C ILE A 43 -15.88 0.54 -1.55
N ASP A 44 -16.19 1.64 -2.24
CA ASP A 44 -17.48 1.85 -2.90
C ASP A 44 -17.66 0.94 -4.13
N ILE A 45 -16.59 0.63 -4.83
CA ILE A 45 -16.65 -0.11 -6.10
C ILE A 45 -16.13 -1.54 -6.03
N LYS A 46 -15.41 -1.96 -5.00
CA LYS A 46 -14.71 -3.26 -4.93
C LYS A 46 -15.63 -4.49 -5.02
N ASN A 47 -16.91 -4.32 -4.81
CA ASN A 47 -17.90 -5.41 -4.92
C ASN A 47 -18.47 -5.54 -6.34
N ASP A 48 -18.11 -4.65 -7.27
CA ASP A 48 -18.45 -4.78 -8.67
C ASP A 48 -17.73 -6.00 -9.26
N PRO A 49 -18.45 -7.01 -9.79
CA PRO A 49 -17.87 -8.26 -10.31
C PRO A 49 -17.04 -8.04 -11.59
N THR A 50 -17.06 -6.86 -12.17
CA THR A 50 -16.24 -6.51 -13.34
C THR A 50 -14.84 -6.08 -12.95
N ILE A 51 -14.61 -5.71 -11.69
CA ILE A 51 -13.32 -5.24 -11.20
C ILE A 51 -12.43 -6.41 -10.79
N VAL A 52 -11.20 -6.40 -11.23
CA VAL A 52 -10.14 -7.33 -10.79
C VAL A 52 -9.24 -6.61 -9.78
N LEU A 53 -9.23 -7.08 -8.54
CA LEU A 53 -8.37 -6.58 -7.49
C LEU A 53 -7.18 -7.55 -7.29
N LEU A 54 -5.95 -7.04 -7.42
CA LEU A 54 -4.73 -7.83 -7.38
C LEU A 54 -3.85 -7.46 -6.18
N ASP A 55 -3.46 -8.45 -5.39
CA ASP A 55 -2.48 -8.31 -4.33
C ASP A 55 -1.09 -8.70 -4.85
N SER A 56 -0.23 -7.73 -5.06
CA SER A 56 1.14 -7.90 -5.54
C SER A 56 2.16 -8.01 -4.40
N ARG A 57 1.77 -8.50 -3.24
CA ARG A 57 2.70 -8.82 -2.15
C ARG A 57 3.14 -10.28 -2.24
N GLU A 58 4.13 -10.64 -1.42
CA GLU A 58 4.55 -12.04 -1.31
C GLU A 58 3.45 -12.92 -0.71
N LYS A 59 3.44 -14.19 -1.08
CA LYS A 59 2.42 -15.15 -0.63
C LYS A 59 2.24 -15.17 0.88
N LYS A 60 3.33 -15.13 1.63
CA LYS A 60 3.30 -15.07 3.10
C LYS A 60 2.59 -13.82 3.64
N GLU A 61 2.67 -12.69 2.93
CA GLU A 61 1.98 -11.46 3.31
C GLU A 61 0.47 -11.57 3.03
N TYR A 62 0.12 -12.10 1.85
CA TYR A 62 -1.26 -12.35 1.43
C TYR A 62 -1.97 -13.34 2.37
N GLU A 63 -1.31 -14.40 2.80
CA GLU A 63 -1.88 -15.42 3.69
C GLU A 63 -2.14 -14.90 5.09
N VAL A 64 -1.36 -13.94 5.61
CA VAL A 64 -1.64 -13.28 6.88
C VAL A 64 -2.94 -12.48 6.77
N SER A 65 -3.04 -11.64 5.75
CA SER A 65 -4.30 -10.95 5.43
C SER A 65 -4.25 -10.30 4.05
N HIS A 66 -5.41 -10.13 3.44
CA HIS A 66 -5.62 -9.43 2.17
C HIS A 66 -6.97 -8.72 2.16
N ILE A 67 -7.17 -7.80 1.22
CA ILE A 67 -8.47 -7.16 0.98
C ILE A 67 -9.41 -8.23 0.42
N LYS A 68 -10.60 -8.37 1.02
CA LYS A 68 -11.57 -9.40 0.60
C LYS A 68 -11.90 -9.27 -0.89
N GLY A 69 -11.80 -10.39 -1.61
CA GLY A 69 -11.99 -10.45 -3.06
C GLY A 69 -10.72 -10.25 -3.88
N ALA A 70 -9.60 -9.88 -3.26
CA ALA A 70 -8.32 -9.75 -3.97
C ALA A 70 -7.78 -11.13 -4.40
N LEU A 71 -7.32 -11.19 -5.64
CA LEU A 71 -6.56 -12.32 -6.16
C LEU A 71 -5.08 -12.16 -5.83
N TYR A 72 -4.44 -13.24 -5.47
CA TYR A 72 -2.99 -13.26 -5.31
C TYR A 72 -2.31 -13.12 -6.69
N ALA A 73 -1.51 -12.09 -6.85
CA ALA A 73 -0.71 -11.87 -8.05
C ALA A 73 0.78 -12.13 -7.80
N GLY A 74 1.26 -11.93 -6.56
CA GLY A 74 2.67 -12.03 -6.21
C GLY A 74 3.51 -10.84 -6.72
N TYR A 75 4.76 -10.77 -6.30
CA TYR A 75 5.73 -9.80 -6.80
C TYR A 75 6.93 -10.51 -7.44
N GLU A 76 7.72 -11.25 -6.67
CA GLU A 76 8.86 -11.99 -7.20
C GLU A 76 8.43 -13.18 -8.08
N ASP A 77 7.31 -13.80 -7.77
CA ASP A 77 6.70 -14.90 -8.50
C ASP A 77 5.56 -14.46 -9.44
N PHE A 78 5.47 -13.16 -9.76
CA PHE A 78 4.43 -12.63 -10.64
C PHE A 78 4.43 -13.36 -12.00
N ASN A 79 3.27 -13.89 -12.36
CA ASN A 79 3.07 -14.55 -13.65
C ASN A 79 1.90 -13.93 -14.40
N LEU A 80 2.22 -13.17 -15.45
CA LEU A 80 1.24 -12.47 -16.27
C LEU A 80 0.21 -13.43 -16.88
N GLN A 81 0.62 -14.60 -17.34
CA GLN A 81 -0.28 -15.56 -17.99
C GLN A 81 -1.30 -16.10 -17.00
N GLU A 82 -0.89 -16.37 -15.76
CA GLU A 82 -1.82 -16.84 -14.71
C GLU A 82 -2.80 -15.74 -14.29
N VAL A 83 -2.32 -14.52 -14.11
CA VAL A 83 -3.17 -13.38 -13.75
C VAL A 83 -4.17 -13.07 -14.86
N SER A 84 -3.74 -13.13 -16.13
CA SER A 84 -4.58 -12.85 -17.30
C SER A 84 -5.79 -13.77 -17.43
N LYS A 85 -5.73 -14.99 -16.89
CA LYS A 85 -6.88 -15.92 -16.88
C LYS A 85 -8.10 -15.36 -16.13
N ASN A 86 -7.87 -14.43 -15.22
CA ASN A 86 -8.91 -13.80 -14.41
C ASN A 86 -9.38 -12.45 -14.99
N ILE A 87 -8.80 -11.99 -16.10
CA ILE A 87 -9.10 -10.69 -16.71
C ILE A 87 -9.81 -10.94 -18.05
N LYS A 88 -11.05 -10.50 -18.16
CA LYS A 88 -11.92 -10.82 -19.30
C LYS A 88 -11.56 -10.04 -20.58
N SER A 89 -11.05 -8.81 -20.43
CA SER A 89 -10.82 -7.89 -21.54
C SER A 89 -9.66 -6.94 -21.21
N ILE A 90 -9.05 -6.32 -22.21
CA ILE A 90 -7.96 -5.34 -22.04
C ILE A 90 -8.41 -4.06 -21.35
N ASP A 91 -9.70 -3.74 -21.34
CA ASP A 91 -10.32 -2.59 -20.70
C ASP A 91 -10.93 -2.91 -19.31
N THR A 92 -10.82 -4.18 -18.88
CA THR A 92 -11.27 -4.59 -17.53
C THR A 92 -10.63 -3.68 -16.48
N PRO A 93 -11.42 -3.09 -15.55
CA PRO A 93 -10.86 -2.32 -14.46
C PRO A 93 -10.00 -3.20 -13.55
N ILE A 94 -8.71 -2.90 -13.47
CA ILE A 94 -7.73 -3.63 -12.65
C ILE A 94 -7.20 -2.68 -11.57
N ILE A 95 -7.26 -3.11 -10.33
CA ILE A 95 -6.69 -2.38 -9.21
C ILE A 95 -5.61 -3.23 -8.59
N VAL A 96 -4.38 -2.73 -8.56
CA VAL A 96 -3.24 -3.43 -7.98
C VAL A 96 -2.86 -2.78 -6.68
N TYR A 97 -2.53 -3.56 -5.67
CA TYR A 97 -1.99 -3.03 -4.43
C TYR A 97 -0.85 -3.90 -3.87
N CYS A 98 0.00 -3.27 -3.08
CA CYS A 98 0.95 -3.96 -2.21
C CYS A 98 0.84 -3.42 -0.78
N SER A 99 1.93 -3.37 -0.03
CA SER A 99 1.94 -2.80 1.33
C SER A 99 1.70 -1.29 1.33
N LEU A 100 2.35 -0.53 0.42
CA LEU A 100 2.29 0.94 0.33
C LEU A 100 1.94 1.48 -1.06
N GLY A 101 2.08 0.68 -2.11
CA GLY A 101 1.87 1.14 -3.48
C GLY A 101 3.16 1.21 -4.32
N VAL A 102 4.31 0.71 -3.83
CA VAL A 102 5.58 0.71 -4.58
C VAL A 102 5.67 -0.50 -5.51
N ARG A 103 5.69 -1.72 -4.97
CA ARG A 103 5.74 -2.96 -5.77
C ARG A 103 4.56 -3.09 -6.75
N SER A 104 3.40 -2.58 -6.33
CA SER A 104 2.19 -2.62 -7.18
C SER A 104 2.28 -1.70 -8.40
N GLU A 105 3.09 -0.64 -8.40
CA GLU A 105 3.33 0.14 -9.60
C GLU A 105 4.09 -0.67 -10.65
N ASP A 106 5.14 -1.41 -10.26
CA ASP A 106 5.90 -2.26 -11.19
C ASP A 106 5.02 -3.35 -11.85
N ILE A 107 4.14 -3.98 -11.05
CA ILE A 107 3.19 -4.98 -11.58
C ILE A 107 2.17 -4.31 -12.51
N ALA A 108 1.65 -3.15 -12.13
CA ALA A 108 0.71 -2.38 -12.95
C ALA A 108 1.35 -1.92 -14.28
N GLU A 109 2.61 -1.48 -14.27
CA GLU A 109 3.37 -1.18 -15.50
C GLU A 109 3.54 -2.42 -16.39
N THR A 110 3.75 -3.60 -15.78
CA THR A 110 3.85 -4.86 -16.54
C THR A 110 2.53 -5.21 -17.23
N LEU A 111 1.40 -5.03 -16.52
CA LEU A 111 0.08 -5.20 -17.11
C LEU A 111 -0.19 -4.17 -18.20
N GLN A 112 0.18 -2.90 -18.00
CA GLN A 112 0.03 -1.84 -19.01
C GLN A 112 0.83 -2.17 -20.29
N LYS A 113 2.07 -2.65 -20.16
CA LYS A 113 2.90 -3.11 -21.30
C LYS A 113 2.29 -4.31 -22.02
N ALA A 114 1.51 -5.13 -21.33
CA ALA A 114 0.77 -6.22 -21.92
C ALA A 114 -0.54 -5.81 -22.62
N GLY A 115 -0.85 -4.50 -22.63
CA GLY A 115 -1.98 -3.94 -23.35
C GLY A 115 -3.23 -3.64 -22.51
N TYR A 116 -3.22 -3.92 -21.19
CA TYR A 116 -4.35 -3.54 -20.33
C TYR A 116 -4.40 -2.02 -20.14
N THR A 117 -5.57 -1.42 -20.34
CA THR A 117 -5.73 0.04 -20.45
C THR A 117 -6.34 0.71 -19.22
N ASN A 118 -7.02 -0.06 -18.35
CA ASN A 118 -7.75 0.48 -17.20
C ASN A 118 -7.16 -0.03 -15.88
N ILE A 119 -5.98 0.45 -15.54
CA ILE A 119 -5.23 0.00 -14.36
C ILE A 119 -5.07 1.16 -13.39
N LYS A 120 -5.24 0.88 -12.10
CA LYS A 120 -4.99 1.82 -11.00
C LYS A 120 -4.18 1.18 -9.89
N ASN A 121 -3.38 1.98 -9.21
CA ASN A 121 -2.62 1.59 -8.03
C ASN A 121 -3.33 2.09 -6.77
N LEU A 122 -3.56 1.22 -5.77
CA LEU A 122 -4.18 1.64 -4.51
C LEU A 122 -3.19 2.51 -3.71
N TYR A 123 -3.55 3.79 -3.53
CA TYR A 123 -2.75 4.75 -2.78
C TYR A 123 -2.50 4.29 -1.34
N GLY A 124 -1.24 4.14 -0.97
CA GLY A 124 -0.85 3.66 0.35
C GLY A 124 -1.12 2.18 0.61
N GLY A 125 -1.58 1.43 -0.40
CA GLY A 125 -1.76 -0.01 -0.36
C GLY A 125 -2.63 -0.51 0.80
N ILE A 126 -2.39 -1.76 1.22
CA ILE A 126 -3.15 -2.36 2.33
C ILE A 126 -2.90 -1.66 3.68
N PHE A 127 -1.77 -0.95 3.84
CA PHE A 127 -1.51 -0.20 5.07
C PHE A 127 -2.47 0.98 5.19
N ASN A 128 -2.62 1.79 4.13
CA ASN A 128 -3.57 2.89 4.13
C ASN A 128 -5.02 2.39 4.22
N TRP A 129 -5.34 1.27 3.54
CA TRP A 129 -6.62 0.58 3.68
C TRP A 129 -6.93 0.27 5.15
N LYS A 130 -5.99 -0.37 5.87
CA LYS A 130 -6.18 -0.73 7.28
C LYS A 130 -6.18 0.49 8.20
N ASN A 131 -5.36 1.50 7.93
CA ASN A 131 -5.33 2.76 8.69
C ASN A 131 -6.67 3.50 8.63
N ASN A 132 -7.45 3.33 7.54
CA ASN A 132 -8.82 3.82 7.41
C ASN A 132 -9.87 2.91 8.06
N ASN A 133 -9.46 1.95 8.91
CA ASN A 133 -10.32 0.96 9.59
C ASN A 133 -11.07 0.04 8.63
N LEU A 134 -10.63 -0.12 7.39
CA LEU A 134 -11.27 -0.99 6.43
C LEU A 134 -10.90 -2.46 6.69
N PRO A 135 -11.84 -3.40 6.44
CA PRO A 135 -11.67 -4.79 6.80
C PRO A 135 -10.68 -5.52 5.89
N VAL A 136 -9.91 -6.42 6.48
CA VAL A 136 -9.09 -7.41 5.77
C VAL A 136 -9.47 -8.81 6.26
N VAL A 137 -9.18 -9.82 5.44
CA VAL A 137 -9.45 -11.22 5.75
C VAL A 137 -8.15 -12.04 5.68
N ASN A 138 -8.07 -13.10 6.47
CA ASN A 138 -6.95 -14.04 6.41
C ASN A 138 -7.16 -15.09 5.29
N ARG A 139 -6.21 -16.05 5.16
CA ARG A 139 -6.30 -17.13 4.15
C ARG A 139 -7.58 -17.98 4.25
N GLN A 140 -8.23 -18.05 5.42
CA GLN A 140 -9.51 -18.74 5.61
C GLN A 140 -10.73 -17.84 5.34
N GLN A 141 -10.53 -16.66 4.74
CA GLN A 141 -11.56 -15.64 4.47
C GLN A 141 -12.28 -15.13 5.74
N LYS A 142 -11.64 -15.27 6.91
CA LYS A 142 -12.16 -14.73 8.18
C LYS A 142 -11.61 -13.34 8.43
N PRO A 143 -12.41 -12.41 8.97
CA PRO A 143 -11.92 -11.08 9.36
C PRO A 143 -10.73 -11.18 10.31
N THR A 144 -9.75 -10.29 10.14
CA THR A 144 -8.56 -10.21 10.99
C THR A 144 -8.08 -8.77 11.11
N ASP A 145 -7.36 -8.47 12.19
CA ASP A 145 -6.64 -7.21 12.35
C ASP A 145 -5.14 -7.32 12.07
N SER A 146 -4.66 -8.54 11.82
CA SER A 146 -3.26 -8.79 11.52
C SER A 146 -2.90 -8.38 10.10
N VAL A 147 -1.80 -7.64 9.93
CA VAL A 147 -1.24 -7.29 8.62
C VAL A 147 0.26 -7.53 8.63
N HIS A 148 0.75 -8.27 7.65
CA HIS A 148 2.17 -8.51 7.48
C HIS A 148 2.86 -7.22 7.00
N VAL A 149 3.90 -6.77 7.70
CA VAL A 149 4.52 -5.47 7.46
C VAL A 149 5.81 -5.54 6.62
N TYR A 150 6.09 -6.69 5.98
CA TYR A 150 7.28 -6.95 5.17
C TYR A 150 8.59 -6.79 5.98
N SER A 151 8.80 -5.62 6.61
CA SER A 151 9.93 -5.35 7.49
C SER A 151 9.57 -4.29 8.54
N LYS A 152 10.36 -4.20 9.61
CA LYS A 152 10.20 -3.18 10.66
C LYS A 152 10.24 -1.76 10.09
N LYS A 153 11.10 -1.52 9.07
CA LYS A 153 11.24 -0.21 8.40
C LYS A 153 9.92 0.24 7.75
N TRP A 154 9.24 -0.66 7.06
CA TRP A 154 7.96 -0.37 6.40
C TRP A 154 6.79 -0.41 7.36
N GLY A 155 6.87 -1.21 8.43
CA GLY A 155 5.82 -1.32 9.45
C GLY A 155 5.47 -0.03 10.17
N LYS A 156 6.32 1.01 10.11
CA LYS A 156 5.99 2.34 10.67
C LYS A 156 4.78 2.99 10.02
N TRP A 157 4.49 2.63 8.76
CA TRP A 157 3.38 3.17 7.99
C TRP A 157 2.03 2.51 8.30
N LEU A 158 2.03 1.34 8.92
CA LEU A 158 0.82 0.73 9.45
C LEU A 158 0.58 1.28 10.86
N THR A 159 -0.42 2.15 11.01
CA THR A 159 -0.74 2.81 12.30
C THR A 159 -1.88 2.14 13.02
N LYS A 160 -2.70 1.32 12.32
CA LYS A 160 -3.80 0.55 12.90
C LYS A 160 -3.68 -0.92 12.51
N GLY A 161 -4.17 -1.79 13.40
CA GLY A 161 -4.07 -3.25 13.26
C GLY A 161 -2.82 -3.84 13.94
N ILE A 162 -2.71 -5.16 13.85
CA ILE A 162 -1.65 -5.97 14.48
C ILE A 162 -0.56 -6.20 13.44
N LYS A 163 0.65 -5.70 13.72
CA LYS A 163 1.81 -5.88 12.83
C LYS A 163 2.36 -7.29 12.96
N VAL A 164 2.35 -8.03 11.86
CA VAL A 164 3.00 -9.35 11.76
C VAL A 164 4.29 -9.18 10.95
N ASN A 165 5.39 -9.70 11.48
CA ASN A 165 6.68 -9.74 10.80
C ASN A 165 7.30 -11.11 11.09
N ASN A 166 7.24 -12.00 10.13
CA ASN A 166 7.94 -13.29 10.24
C ASN A 166 9.43 -13.01 10.02
N LYS A 167 10.22 -13.32 11.05
CA LYS A 167 11.67 -13.29 10.95
C LYS A 167 12.17 -14.30 9.93
#